data_e02be50173728256fda0a8f45df9c04e
#
_entry.id   e02be50173728256fda0a8f45df9c04e
#
_cell.length_a   1.000
_cell.length_b   1.000
_cell.length_c   1.000
_cell.angle_alpha   90.00
_cell.angle_beta   90.00
_cell.angle_gamma   90.00
#
_symmetry.space_group_name_H-M   'P 1'
#
loop_
_entity.id
_entity.type
_entity.pdbx_description
1 polymer ?
#
loop_
_entity_poly.entity_id
_entity_poly.type
_entity_poly.pdbx_seq_one_letter_code
_entity_poly.pdbx_strand_id
1 'polypeptide(L)'
;MSKKHKETIQKQFTKTAEAFATFAIRDTSEVLKEKVEFAKPLPSDAVLDVACGPGAFALAIAPRVHLVRGLDLTPEMLRRARAYQAEKQITNAAFLLGEAEHLPFPAGTFDLVSCQCSFHHLTKPRTVLQEMLRVATPAGRLVIIDPLAPESDAKFEIYNRIEQLRDPSHTATLRLTEFLRLFDEAGLEMLRQSLRRRPRSFDNWMLRGGHAPGTKRYSETRKLLESSLAGDRAGFSAQPQGEDIQIIHNEGMFLLTRKSAEGAEA
;
A
#
# COMPACT_ATOMS: atom_id res chain seq x y z
N MET A 1 12.92 -3.01 -10.57
CA MET A 1 11.91 -2.54 -11.58
C MET A 1 12.60 -2.05 -12.84
N SER A 2 11.96 -2.17 -14.04
CA SER A 2 12.50 -1.56 -15.26
C SER A 2 12.42 -0.02 -15.18
N LYS A 3 13.33 0.68 -15.88
CA LYS A 3 13.33 2.16 -15.95
C LYS A 3 11.97 2.70 -16.42
N LYS A 4 11.39 2.09 -17.46
CA LYS A 4 10.08 2.47 -18.01
C LYS A 4 8.95 2.37 -16.97
N HIS A 5 8.95 1.33 -16.15
CA HIS A 5 7.91 1.16 -15.11
C HIS A 5 8.05 2.20 -13.99
N LYS A 6 9.28 2.49 -13.56
CA LYS A 6 9.56 3.57 -12.58
C LYS A 6 9.08 4.93 -13.10
N GLU A 7 9.36 5.26 -14.35
CA GLU A 7 8.86 6.49 -14.99
C GLU A 7 7.33 6.54 -15.02
N THR A 8 6.67 5.40 -15.27
CA THR A 8 5.20 5.31 -15.24
C THR A 8 4.65 5.58 -13.84
N ILE A 9 5.24 4.98 -12.79
CA ILE A 9 4.90 5.23 -11.39
C ILE A 9 5.07 6.73 -11.06
N GLN A 10 6.25 7.28 -11.32
CA GLN A 10 6.55 8.69 -11.04
C GLN A 10 5.56 9.63 -11.75
N LYS A 11 5.29 9.39 -13.03
CA LYS A 11 4.33 10.19 -13.81
C LYS A 11 2.92 10.12 -13.21
N GLN A 12 2.43 8.93 -12.88
CA GLN A 12 1.11 8.72 -12.31
C GLN A 12 0.99 9.43 -10.95
N PHE A 13 1.92 9.15 -10.05
CA PHE A 13 1.85 9.70 -8.70
C PHE A 13 2.21 11.19 -8.61
N THR A 14 3.00 11.73 -9.53
CA THR A 14 3.17 13.18 -9.65
C THR A 14 1.85 13.85 -10.06
N LYS A 15 1.15 13.28 -11.05
CA LYS A 15 -0.15 13.79 -11.52
C LYS A 15 -1.22 13.77 -10.42
N THR A 16 -1.23 12.72 -9.60
CA THR A 16 -2.28 12.47 -8.60
C THR A 16 -1.90 12.87 -7.18
N ALA A 17 -0.70 13.42 -6.97
CA ALA A 17 -0.15 13.71 -5.65
C ALA A 17 -1.06 14.56 -4.76
N GLU A 18 -1.73 15.58 -5.33
CA GLU A 18 -2.64 16.44 -4.58
C GLU A 18 -3.90 15.70 -4.13
N ALA A 19 -4.52 14.96 -5.05
CA ALA A 19 -5.69 14.13 -4.73
C ALA A 19 -5.34 13.08 -3.68
N PHE A 20 -4.21 12.38 -3.86
CA PHE A 20 -3.74 11.40 -2.88
C PHE A 20 -3.46 12.02 -1.51
N ALA A 21 -2.77 13.15 -1.43
CA ALA A 21 -2.50 13.83 -0.17
C ALA A 21 -3.79 14.26 0.54
N THR A 22 -4.73 14.87 -0.18
CA THR A 22 -6.01 15.29 0.38
C THR A 22 -6.80 14.11 0.94
N PHE A 23 -6.90 13.01 0.20
CA PHE A 23 -7.64 11.83 0.65
C PHE A 23 -6.90 11.03 1.73
N ALA A 24 -5.58 10.87 1.62
CA ALA A 24 -4.79 10.16 2.63
C ALA A 24 -4.80 10.86 3.99
N ILE A 25 -4.94 12.18 4.00
CA ILE A 25 -4.85 13.00 5.20
C ILE A 25 -6.23 13.32 5.80
N ARG A 26 -7.26 13.57 4.98
CA ARG A 26 -8.57 14.01 5.45
C ARG A 26 -9.58 12.90 5.70
N ASP A 27 -9.63 11.89 4.82
CA ASP A 27 -10.69 10.86 4.84
C ASP A 27 -10.38 9.67 5.75
N THR A 28 -9.23 9.65 6.42
CA THR A 28 -8.68 8.41 6.97
C THR A 28 -8.24 8.46 8.41
N SER A 29 -8.70 9.46 9.20
CA SER A 29 -8.27 9.55 10.61
C SER A 29 -8.50 8.25 11.38
N GLU A 30 -9.68 7.64 11.30
CA GLU A 30 -9.99 6.37 11.97
C GLU A 30 -9.29 5.18 11.33
N VAL A 31 -9.26 5.12 9.99
CA VAL A 31 -8.56 4.05 9.25
C VAL A 31 -7.06 4.11 9.51
N LEU A 32 -6.50 5.32 9.56
CA LEU A 32 -5.09 5.52 9.81
C LEU A 32 -4.72 5.16 11.26
N LYS A 33 -5.56 5.54 12.21
CA LYS A 33 -5.44 5.14 13.62
C LYS A 33 -5.49 3.61 13.76
N GLU A 34 -6.44 2.93 13.11
CA GLU A 34 -6.52 1.47 13.07
C GLU A 34 -5.22 0.84 12.57
N LYS A 35 -4.63 1.38 11.48
CA LYS A 35 -3.37 0.89 10.91
C LYS A 35 -2.19 1.08 11.85
N VAL A 36 -2.10 2.23 12.53
CA VAL A 36 -1.07 2.50 13.53
C VAL A 36 -1.21 1.56 14.73
N GLU A 37 -2.42 1.33 15.22
CA GLU A 37 -2.67 0.39 16.32
C GLU A 37 -2.39 -1.06 15.92
N PHE A 38 -2.67 -1.40 14.66
CA PHE A 38 -2.34 -2.73 14.13
C PHE A 38 -0.83 -2.98 14.11
N ALA A 39 -0.03 -1.97 13.78
CA ALA A 39 1.43 -2.05 13.73
C ALA A 39 2.09 -2.26 15.11
N LYS A 40 1.37 -2.04 16.23
CA LYS A 40 1.87 -2.15 17.60
C LYS A 40 3.20 -1.41 17.82
N PRO A 41 3.25 -0.10 17.54
CA PRO A 41 4.48 0.66 17.70
C PRO A 41 4.92 0.71 19.17
N LEU A 42 6.24 0.70 19.39
CA LEU A 42 6.86 0.90 20.70
C LEU A 42 7.56 2.26 20.73
N PRO A 43 7.59 2.95 21.87
CA PRO A 43 8.25 4.26 21.99
C PRO A 43 9.74 4.26 21.61
N SER A 44 10.40 3.10 21.70
CA SER A 44 11.81 2.91 21.31
C SER A 44 12.01 2.62 19.83
N ASP A 45 10.95 2.33 19.06
CA ASP A 45 11.09 1.90 17.67
C ASP A 45 11.74 2.96 16.76
N ALA A 46 12.74 2.54 16.01
CA ALA A 46 13.14 3.17 14.77
C ALA A 46 12.30 2.58 13.63
N VAL A 47 11.53 3.43 12.93
CA VAL A 47 10.55 3.00 11.90
C VAL A 47 11.01 3.41 10.51
N LEU A 48 10.89 2.48 9.54
CA LEU A 48 10.97 2.78 8.11
C LEU A 48 9.61 2.55 7.45
N ASP A 49 9.10 3.55 6.73
CA ASP A 49 7.91 3.45 5.89
C ASP A 49 8.34 3.44 4.41
N VAL A 50 8.27 2.28 3.78
CA VAL A 50 8.70 2.03 2.39
C VAL A 50 7.56 2.36 1.43
N ALA A 51 7.85 3.14 0.38
CA ALA A 51 6.87 3.71 -0.53
C ALA A 51 5.81 4.53 0.24
N CYS A 52 6.29 5.45 1.09
CA CYS A 52 5.48 6.19 2.06
C CYS A 52 4.49 7.18 1.44
N GLY A 53 4.58 7.45 0.13
CA GLY A 53 3.73 8.41 -0.55
C GLY A 53 3.80 9.80 0.11
N PRO A 54 2.63 10.45 0.36
CA PRO A 54 2.56 11.76 1.02
C PRO A 54 2.77 11.69 2.54
N GLY A 55 3.28 10.56 3.07
CA GLY A 55 3.69 10.40 4.46
C GLY A 55 2.56 10.19 5.48
N ALA A 56 1.36 9.83 5.04
CA ALA A 56 0.20 9.75 5.94
C ALA A 56 0.44 8.77 7.11
N PHE A 57 0.90 7.55 6.84
CA PHE A 57 1.20 6.58 7.89
C PHE A 57 2.46 6.95 8.69
N ALA A 58 3.54 7.34 7.99
CA ALA A 58 4.79 7.76 8.62
C ALA A 58 4.57 8.87 9.67
N LEU A 59 3.73 9.87 9.33
CA LEU A 59 3.43 10.98 10.23
C LEU A 59 2.42 10.62 11.32
N ALA A 60 1.51 9.68 11.06
CA ALA A 60 0.56 9.22 12.07
C ALA A 60 1.21 8.34 13.15
N ILE A 61 2.23 7.55 12.79
CA ILE A 61 2.96 6.72 13.74
C ILE A 61 4.05 7.49 14.49
N ALA A 62 4.58 8.58 13.91
CA ALA A 62 5.69 9.35 14.48
C ALA A 62 5.52 9.76 15.95
N PRO A 63 4.34 10.20 16.44
CA PRO A 63 4.16 10.56 17.86
C PRO A 63 4.30 9.39 18.83
N ARG A 64 4.36 8.15 18.36
CA ARG A 64 4.35 6.93 19.16
C ARG A 64 5.68 6.17 19.15
N VAL A 65 6.69 6.68 18.43
CA VAL A 65 7.96 5.99 18.18
C VAL A 65 9.15 6.93 18.36
N HIS A 66 10.35 6.37 18.44
CA HIS A 66 11.58 7.17 18.58
C HIS A 66 11.84 8.03 17.33
N LEU A 67 11.85 7.40 16.15
CA LEU A 67 12.05 8.11 14.88
C LEU A 67 11.34 7.40 13.72
N VAL A 68 11.09 8.17 12.65
CA VAL A 68 10.53 7.63 11.39
C VAL A 68 11.40 8.06 10.21
N ARG A 69 11.63 7.13 9.29
CA ARG A 69 12.14 7.40 7.95
C ARG A 69 11.10 6.97 6.93
N GLY A 70 10.68 7.89 6.07
CA GLY A 70 9.82 7.60 4.92
C GLY A 70 10.65 7.59 3.64
N LEU A 71 10.48 6.57 2.81
CA LEU A 71 11.16 6.48 1.53
C LEU A 71 10.13 6.34 0.42
N ASP A 72 10.25 7.16 -0.64
CA ASP A 72 9.38 7.07 -1.82
C ASP A 72 10.17 7.34 -3.11
N LEU A 73 9.69 6.78 -4.21
CA LEU A 73 10.27 6.94 -5.54
C LEU A 73 9.94 8.31 -6.18
N THR A 74 8.85 8.96 -5.73
CA THR A 74 8.24 10.13 -6.36
C THR A 74 8.56 11.41 -5.61
N PRO A 75 9.38 12.33 -6.18
CA PRO A 75 9.73 13.60 -5.51
C PRO A 75 8.53 14.42 -5.06
N GLU A 76 7.45 14.47 -5.86
CA GLU A 76 6.26 15.24 -5.53
C GLU A 76 5.52 14.68 -4.31
N MET A 77 5.49 13.35 -4.12
CA MET A 77 4.96 12.72 -2.92
C MET A 77 5.74 13.16 -1.67
N LEU A 78 7.08 13.16 -1.75
CA LEU A 78 7.93 13.59 -0.65
C LEU A 78 7.80 15.09 -0.36
N ARG A 79 7.56 15.91 -1.38
CA ARG A 79 7.25 17.34 -1.18
C ARG A 79 5.96 17.51 -0.36
N ARG A 80 4.92 16.73 -0.66
CA ARG A 80 3.68 16.71 0.11
C ARG A 80 3.89 16.19 1.53
N ALA A 81 4.68 15.13 1.70
CA ALA A 81 5.01 14.59 3.01
C ALA A 81 5.69 15.61 3.91
N ARG A 82 6.67 16.35 3.38
CA ARG A 82 7.36 17.42 4.13
C ARG A 82 6.44 18.60 4.46
N ALA A 83 5.56 18.99 3.56
CA ALA A 83 4.56 20.03 3.81
C ALA A 83 3.62 19.64 4.96
N TYR A 84 3.12 18.40 4.93
CA TYR A 84 2.25 17.86 5.97
C TYR A 84 2.99 17.67 7.31
N GLN A 85 4.26 17.24 7.26
CA GLN A 85 5.13 17.19 8.43
C GLN A 85 5.25 18.55 9.12
N ALA A 86 5.49 19.61 8.34
CA ALA A 86 5.59 20.98 8.85
C ALA A 86 4.25 21.46 9.44
N GLU A 87 3.13 21.20 8.77
CA GLU A 87 1.78 21.53 9.27
C GLU A 87 1.50 20.86 10.63
N LYS A 88 1.90 19.61 10.79
CA LYS A 88 1.72 18.83 12.03
C LYS A 88 2.80 19.04 13.07
N GLN A 89 3.81 19.86 12.77
CA GLN A 89 4.96 20.13 13.67
C GLN A 89 5.69 18.86 14.15
N ILE A 90 5.77 17.83 13.30
CA ILE A 90 6.43 16.57 13.62
C ILE A 90 7.93 16.71 13.38
N THR A 91 8.74 16.48 14.41
CA THR A 91 10.20 16.71 14.36
C THR A 91 11.02 15.41 14.25
N ASN A 92 10.44 14.25 14.58
CA ASN A 92 11.14 12.95 14.58
C ASN A 92 10.94 12.13 13.29
N ALA A 93 10.47 12.76 12.21
CA ALA A 93 10.33 12.12 10.89
C ALA A 93 11.28 12.77 9.86
N ALA A 94 11.75 11.98 8.89
CA ALA A 94 12.47 12.47 7.72
C ALA A 94 12.14 11.66 6.48
N PHE A 95 12.14 12.31 5.31
CA PHE A 95 11.71 11.74 4.04
C PHE A 95 12.84 11.74 3.02
N LEU A 96 13.09 10.58 2.37
CA LEU A 96 14.16 10.32 1.43
C LEU A 96 13.62 9.85 0.08
N LEU A 97 14.26 10.32 -0.99
CA LEU A 97 14.03 9.79 -2.33
C LEU A 97 14.80 8.48 -2.48
N GLY A 98 14.11 7.42 -2.92
CA GLY A 98 14.76 6.13 -3.09
C GLY A 98 13.85 5.06 -3.67
N GLU A 99 14.42 3.90 -3.91
CA GLU A 99 13.77 2.74 -4.52
C GLU A 99 13.58 1.63 -3.49
N ALA A 100 12.38 1.06 -3.43
CA ALA A 100 12.07 -0.03 -2.51
C ALA A 100 12.89 -1.32 -2.78
N GLU A 101 13.37 -1.52 -4.02
CA GLU A 101 14.23 -2.66 -4.39
C GLU A 101 15.69 -2.50 -3.93
N HIS A 102 16.11 -1.29 -3.48
CA HIS A 102 17.46 -0.96 -3.03
C HIS A 102 17.39 0.09 -1.93
N LEU A 103 17.09 -0.33 -0.72
CA LEU A 103 16.94 0.58 0.42
C LEU A 103 18.32 1.14 0.85
N PRO A 104 18.51 2.48 0.91
CA PRO A 104 19.80 3.10 1.20
C PRO A 104 20.12 3.11 2.71
N PHE A 105 19.87 2.01 3.39
CA PHE A 105 20.11 1.86 4.82
C PHE A 105 20.92 0.59 5.09
N PRO A 106 21.77 0.59 6.14
CA PRO A 106 22.46 -0.62 6.60
C PRO A 106 21.48 -1.73 7.01
N ALA A 107 21.98 -2.97 7.02
CA ALA A 107 21.22 -4.08 7.60
C ALA A 107 20.97 -3.86 9.10
N GLY A 108 19.81 -4.31 9.59
CA GLY A 108 19.49 -4.26 11.01
C GLY A 108 19.34 -2.85 11.59
N THR A 109 18.80 -1.91 10.81
CA THR A 109 18.65 -0.51 11.23
C THR A 109 17.32 -0.21 11.92
N PHE A 110 16.23 -0.88 11.52
CA PHE A 110 14.88 -0.52 11.93
C PHE A 110 14.20 -1.63 12.75
N ASP A 111 13.48 -1.23 13.79
CA ASP A 111 12.70 -2.13 14.63
C ASP A 111 11.32 -2.44 14.03
N LEU A 112 10.82 -1.54 13.19
CA LEU A 112 9.57 -1.68 12.46
C LEU A 112 9.73 -1.18 11.01
N VAL A 113 9.43 -2.03 10.03
CA VAL A 113 9.46 -1.67 8.61
C VAL A 113 8.07 -1.86 8.03
N SER A 114 7.47 -0.78 7.50
CA SER A 114 6.14 -0.80 6.90
C SER A 114 6.17 -0.60 5.38
N CYS A 115 5.20 -1.16 4.69
CA CYS A 115 4.88 -0.87 3.30
C CYS A 115 3.37 -0.97 3.10
N GLN A 116 2.73 0.11 2.64
CA GLN A 116 1.29 0.16 2.54
C GLN A 116 0.81 0.60 1.16
N CYS A 117 -0.21 -0.09 0.65
CA CYS A 117 -0.85 0.21 -0.64
C CYS A 117 0.15 0.39 -1.79
N SER A 118 1.18 -0.48 -1.83
CA SER A 118 2.29 -0.35 -2.78
C SER A 118 2.72 -1.67 -3.42
N PHE A 119 2.43 -2.82 -2.80
CA PHE A 119 2.81 -4.13 -3.35
C PHE A 119 2.21 -4.36 -4.74
N HIS A 120 1.01 -3.87 -4.99
CA HIS A 120 0.34 -3.96 -6.29
C HIS A 120 0.99 -3.12 -7.41
N HIS A 121 1.99 -2.29 -7.10
CA HIS A 121 2.83 -1.60 -8.08
C HIS A 121 4.18 -2.27 -8.32
N LEU A 122 4.56 -3.24 -7.50
CA LEU A 122 5.86 -3.88 -7.56
C LEU A 122 5.93 -4.94 -8.65
N THR A 123 6.96 -4.89 -9.49
CA THR A 123 7.25 -5.96 -10.46
C THR A 123 8.04 -7.12 -9.84
N LYS A 124 8.68 -6.87 -8.68
CA LYS A 124 9.50 -7.84 -7.93
C LYS A 124 9.21 -7.76 -6.44
N PRO A 125 7.99 -8.15 -5.99
CA PRO A 125 7.60 -8.03 -4.58
C PRO A 125 8.53 -8.81 -3.63
N ARG A 126 9.06 -9.96 -4.06
CA ARG A 126 10.05 -10.73 -3.29
C ARG A 126 11.33 -9.92 -3.01
N THR A 127 11.86 -9.21 -3.99
CA THR A 127 13.08 -8.38 -3.81
C THR A 127 12.84 -7.26 -2.81
N VAL A 128 11.68 -6.61 -2.89
CA VAL A 128 11.32 -5.55 -1.92
C VAL A 128 11.18 -6.12 -0.51
N LEU A 129 10.51 -7.28 -0.37
CA LEU A 129 10.38 -7.94 0.93
C LEU A 129 11.74 -8.34 1.52
N GLN A 130 12.68 -8.82 0.69
CA GLN A 130 14.05 -9.14 1.11
C GLN A 130 14.81 -7.89 1.58
N GLU A 131 14.67 -6.75 0.90
CA GLU A 131 15.25 -5.48 1.33
C GLU A 131 14.65 -4.97 2.64
N MET A 132 13.31 -5.06 2.79
CA MET A 132 12.64 -4.75 4.06
C MET A 132 13.18 -5.62 5.20
N LEU A 133 13.34 -6.91 4.96
CA LEU A 133 13.95 -7.85 5.91
C LEU A 133 15.41 -7.48 6.20
N ARG A 134 16.20 -7.17 5.19
CA ARG A 134 17.62 -6.81 5.38
C ARG A 134 17.79 -5.63 6.32
N VAL A 135 16.99 -4.59 6.14
CA VAL A 135 17.10 -3.36 6.96
C VAL A 135 16.41 -3.48 8.33
N ALA A 136 15.55 -4.47 8.53
CA ALA A 136 14.96 -4.78 9.83
C ALA A 136 15.97 -5.43 10.76
N THR A 137 15.93 -5.05 12.06
CA THR A 137 16.71 -5.71 13.12
C THR A 137 16.36 -7.21 13.21
N PRO A 138 17.19 -8.07 13.84
CA PRO A 138 16.87 -9.49 14.01
C PRO A 138 15.49 -9.73 14.66
N ALA A 139 15.12 -8.95 15.66
CA ALA A 139 13.81 -8.98 16.31
C ALA A 139 12.79 -8.00 15.68
N GLY A 140 13.13 -7.40 14.55
CA GLY A 140 12.32 -6.40 13.86
C GLY A 140 11.01 -6.97 13.32
N ARG A 141 10.03 -6.10 13.23
CA ARG A 141 8.68 -6.42 12.73
C ARG A 141 8.45 -5.77 11.38
N LEU A 142 7.72 -6.49 10.52
CA LEU A 142 7.26 -5.95 9.25
C LEU A 142 5.77 -5.74 9.28
N VAL A 143 5.29 -4.60 8.74
CA VAL A 143 3.87 -4.34 8.52
C VAL A 143 3.62 -4.18 7.04
N ILE A 144 2.80 -5.06 6.48
CA ILE A 144 2.36 -4.98 5.09
C ILE A 144 0.86 -4.80 5.08
N ILE A 145 0.38 -3.77 4.38
CA ILE A 145 -1.06 -3.47 4.22
C ILE A 145 -1.30 -3.20 2.75
N ASP A 146 -2.11 -4.04 2.12
CA ASP A 146 -2.38 -3.89 0.68
C ASP A 146 -3.77 -4.39 0.32
N PRO A 147 -4.39 -3.91 -0.77
CA PRO A 147 -5.57 -4.54 -1.34
C PRO A 147 -5.32 -6.02 -1.64
N LEU A 148 -6.39 -6.81 -1.59
CA LEU A 148 -6.38 -8.23 -1.93
C LEU A 148 -7.25 -8.48 -3.15
N ALA A 149 -6.69 -9.14 -4.15
CA ALA A 149 -7.45 -9.64 -5.29
C ALA A 149 -8.30 -10.87 -4.91
N PRO A 150 -9.37 -11.13 -5.66
CA PRO A 150 -10.13 -12.36 -5.52
C PRO A 150 -9.27 -13.61 -5.77
N GLU A 151 -9.55 -14.69 -5.03
CA GLU A 151 -8.84 -15.98 -5.20
C GLU A 151 -9.18 -16.70 -6.52
N SER A 152 -10.37 -16.48 -7.08
CA SER A 152 -10.78 -17.05 -8.35
C SER A 152 -10.02 -16.47 -9.53
N ASP A 153 -9.40 -17.28 -10.39
CA ASP A 153 -8.65 -16.84 -11.57
C ASP A 153 -9.48 -15.96 -12.50
N ALA A 154 -10.70 -16.35 -12.79
CA ALA A 154 -11.59 -15.58 -13.66
C ALA A 154 -11.91 -14.18 -13.09
N LYS A 155 -12.10 -14.07 -11.77
CA LYS A 155 -12.31 -12.78 -11.11
C LYS A 155 -11.01 -11.98 -11.03
N PHE A 156 -9.90 -12.63 -10.76
CA PHE A 156 -8.58 -12.02 -10.67
C PHE A 156 -8.19 -11.26 -11.94
N GLU A 157 -8.40 -11.85 -13.09
CA GLU A 157 -8.08 -11.19 -14.36
C GLU A 157 -8.91 -9.92 -14.58
N ILE A 158 -10.24 -10.00 -14.36
CA ILE A 158 -11.13 -8.85 -14.53
C ILE A 158 -10.80 -7.77 -13.48
N TYR A 159 -10.58 -8.15 -12.22
CA TYR A 159 -10.19 -7.27 -11.13
C TYR A 159 -8.95 -6.45 -11.50
N ASN A 160 -7.85 -7.12 -11.84
CA ASN A 160 -6.61 -6.45 -12.18
C ASN A 160 -6.71 -5.63 -13.48
N ARG A 161 -7.55 -6.05 -14.43
CA ARG A 161 -7.83 -5.25 -15.62
C ARG A 161 -8.52 -3.92 -15.27
N ILE A 162 -9.48 -3.93 -14.36
CA ILE A 162 -10.16 -2.72 -13.87
C ILE A 162 -9.16 -1.80 -13.15
N GLU A 163 -8.32 -2.35 -12.26
CA GLU A 163 -7.27 -1.58 -11.57
C GLU A 163 -6.28 -0.94 -12.55
N GLN A 164 -5.83 -1.66 -13.58
CA GLN A 164 -4.92 -1.15 -14.61
C GLN A 164 -5.55 -0.07 -15.51
N LEU A 165 -6.85 -0.15 -15.78
CA LEU A 165 -7.57 0.90 -16.48
C LEU A 165 -7.58 2.20 -15.68
N ARG A 166 -7.77 2.10 -14.37
CA ARG A 166 -7.70 3.23 -13.46
C ARG A 166 -6.29 3.75 -13.27
N ASP A 167 -5.32 2.87 -13.08
CA ASP A 167 -3.95 3.24 -12.76
C ASP A 167 -2.95 2.53 -13.68
N PRO A 168 -2.31 3.23 -14.64
CA PRO A 168 -1.37 2.62 -15.55
C PRO A 168 -0.06 2.14 -14.88
N SER A 169 0.20 2.52 -13.64
CA SER A 169 1.33 2.04 -12.85
C SER A 169 1.03 0.77 -12.07
N HIS A 170 -0.24 0.33 -12.08
CA HIS A 170 -0.66 -0.92 -11.43
C HIS A 170 -0.06 -2.14 -12.14
N THR A 171 0.58 -3.01 -11.38
CA THR A 171 1.13 -4.28 -11.87
C THR A 171 0.11 -5.40 -11.71
N ALA A 172 -0.12 -5.81 -10.48
CA ALA A 172 -1.16 -6.75 -10.08
C ALA A 172 -1.41 -6.67 -8.57
N THR A 173 -2.67 -6.61 -8.17
CA THR A 173 -3.04 -6.85 -6.77
C THR A 173 -2.84 -8.34 -6.48
N LEU A 174 -2.11 -8.65 -5.42
CA LEU A 174 -1.87 -10.04 -5.01
C LEU A 174 -3.11 -10.61 -4.29
N ARG A 175 -3.27 -11.92 -4.40
CA ARG A 175 -4.25 -12.69 -3.62
C ARG A 175 -3.74 -12.89 -2.20
N LEU A 176 -4.63 -13.21 -1.28
CA LEU A 176 -4.21 -13.58 0.07
C LEU A 176 -3.25 -14.79 0.06
N THR A 177 -3.58 -15.82 -0.71
CA THR A 177 -2.75 -17.02 -0.88
C THR A 177 -1.36 -16.69 -1.43
N GLU A 178 -1.22 -15.71 -2.32
CA GLU A 178 0.07 -15.27 -2.87
C GLU A 178 0.89 -14.50 -1.83
N PHE A 179 0.26 -13.66 -1.00
CA PHE A 179 0.93 -13.01 0.14
C PHE A 179 1.44 -14.03 1.16
N LEU A 180 0.60 -14.99 1.56
CA LEU A 180 0.99 -16.01 2.54
C LEU A 180 2.17 -16.85 2.04
N ARG A 181 2.15 -17.24 0.76
CA ARG A 181 3.29 -17.94 0.14
C ARG A 181 4.53 -17.07 0.12
N LEU A 182 4.42 -15.80 -0.25
CA LEU A 182 5.54 -14.84 -0.27
C LEU A 182 6.18 -14.70 1.11
N PHE A 183 5.37 -14.65 2.17
CA PHE A 183 5.86 -14.56 3.55
C PHE A 183 6.54 -15.85 4.01
N ASP A 184 5.95 -17.00 3.72
CA ASP A 184 6.52 -18.30 4.07
C ASP A 184 7.87 -18.53 3.39
N GLU A 185 7.96 -18.27 2.08
CA GLU A 185 9.20 -18.37 1.30
C GLU A 185 10.28 -17.36 1.74
N ALA A 186 9.89 -16.26 2.39
CA ALA A 186 10.80 -15.28 2.97
C ALA A 186 11.23 -15.64 4.41
N GLY A 187 10.78 -16.77 4.96
CA GLY A 187 11.06 -17.16 6.34
C GLY A 187 10.40 -16.26 7.38
N LEU A 188 9.20 -15.79 7.10
CA LEU A 188 8.44 -14.93 8.00
C LEU A 188 7.37 -15.72 8.76
N GLU A 189 7.17 -15.33 10.01
CA GLU A 189 6.09 -15.77 10.87
C GLU A 189 5.03 -14.67 10.99
N MET A 190 3.75 -15.08 10.95
CA MET A 190 2.61 -14.19 11.10
C MET A 190 2.28 -13.94 12.56
N LEU A 191 2.60 -12.76 13.09
CA LEU A 191 2.22 -12.35 14.44
C LEU A 191 0.76 -11.92 14.52
N ARG A 192 0.26 -11.27 13.48
CA ARG A 192 -1.13 -10.78 13.42
C ARG A 192 -1.57 -10.62 11.97
N GLN A 193 -2.81 -11.03 11.71
CA GLN A 193 -3.49 -10.80 10.43
C GLN A 193 -4.85 -10.16 10.67
N SER A 194 -5.25 -9.28 9.76
CA SER A 194 -6.58 -8.73 9.73
C SER A 194 -7.03 -8.52 8.29
N LEU A 195 -8.25 -8.94 8.01
CA LEU A 195 -8.90 -8.74 6.71
C LEU A 195 -10.01 -7.71 6.88
N ARG A 196 -10.02 -6.71 6.01
CA ARG A 196 -10.98 -5.61 6.05
C ARG A 196 -11.70 -5.49 4.73
N ARG A 197 -12.98 -5.18 4.80
CA ARG A 197 -13.78 -4.78 3.63
C ARG A 197 -13.89 -3.26 3.65
N ARG A 198 -13.37 -2.61 2.61
CA ARG A 198 -13.36 -1.14 2.48
C ARG A 198 -14.35 -0.71 1.40
N PRO A 199 -15.58 -0.30 1.77
CA PRO A 199 -16.52 0.25 0.80
C PRO A 199 -16.00 1.58 0.27
N ARG A 200 -16.21 1.80 -1.03
CA ARG A 200 -15.80 3.01 -1.74
C ARG A 200 -16.84 3.39 -2.78
N SER A 201 -17.05 4.66 -2.98
CA SER A 201 -17.69 5.20 -4.16
C SER A 201 -16.78 4.99 -5.37
N PHE A 202 -17.30 4.43 -6.45
CA PHE A 202 -16.56 4.26 -7.71
C PHE A 202 -16.09 5.61 -8.26
N ASP A 203 -16.97 6.62 -8.24
CA ASP A 203 -16.65 7.95 -8.73
C ASP A 203 -15.48 8.58 -7.96
N ASN A 204 -15.53 8.55 -6.63
CA ASN A 204 -14.44 9.03 -5.78
C ASN A 204 -13.14 8.22 -5.99
N TRP A 205 -13.25 6.91 -6.20
CA TRP A 205 -12.11 6.06 -6.45
C TRP A 205 -11.44 6.38 -7.80
N MET A 206 -12.23 6.64 -8.85
CA MET A 206 -11.73 7.08 -10.16
C MET A 206 -11.10 8.47 -10.11
N LEU A 207 -11.73 9.42 -9.40
CA LEU A 207 -11.19 10.78 -9.20
C LEU A 207 -9.81 10.75 -8.52
N ARG A 208 -9.61 9.89 -7.52
CA ARG A 208 -8.29 9.68 -6.89
C ARG A 208 -7.24 9.19 -7.88
N GLY A 209 -7.62 8.40 -8.87
CA GLY A 209 -6.77 7.97 -9.99
C GLY A 209 -6.51 9.07 -11.04
N GLY A 210 -7.12 10.24 -10.89
CA GLY A 210 -7.02 11.36 -11.83
C GLY A 210 -7.96 11.23 -13.03
N HIS A 211 -9.10 10.53 -12.89
CA HIS A 211 -10.08 10.28 -13.94
C HIS A 211 -11.47 10.77 -13.52
N ALA A 212 -11.84 11.95 -13.97
CA ALA A 212 -13.19 12.52 -13.77
C ALA A 212 -14.21 11.84 -14.69
N PRO A 213 -15.53 11.88 -14.32
CA PRO A 213 -16.61 11.53 -15.22
C PRO A 213 -16.45 12.17 -16.60
N GLY A 214 -16.76 11.43 -17.67
CA GLY A 214 -16.59 11.87 -19.06
C GLY A 214 -15.20 11.62 -19.65
N THR A 215 -14.19 11.29 -18.88
CA THR A 215 -12.90 10.86 -19.44
C THR A 215 -12.97 9.43 -20.01
N LYS A 216 -12.18 9.16 -21.06
CA LYS A 216 -12.14 7.83 -21.70
C LYS A 216 -11.91 6.70 -20.69
N ARG A 217 -10.91 6.84 -19.82
CA ARG A 217 -10.59 5.82 -18.82
C ARG A 217 -11.72 5.61 -17.81
N TYR A 218 -12.36 6.69 -17.35
CA TYR A 218 -13.53 6.60 -16.48
C TYR A 218 -14.63 5.77 -17.14
N SER A 219 -15.00 6.10 -18.40
CA SER A 219 -16.08 5.43 -19.12
C SER A 219 -15.76 3.95 -19.41
N GLU A 220 -14.52 3.64 -19.80
CA GLU A 220 -14.06 2.26 -20.03
C GLU A 220 -14.08 1.43 -18.74
N THR A 221 -13.59 2.00 -17.65
CA THR A 221 -13.56 1.32 -16.34
C THR A 221 -14.97 1.08 -15.82
N ARG A 222 -15.84 2.10 -15.92
CA ARG A 222 -17.25 2.01 -15.51
C ARG A 222 -18.00 0.92 -16.31
N LYS A 223 -17.86 0.92 -17.63
CA LYS A 223 -18.48 -0.09 -18.50
C LYS A 223 -18.05 -1.51 -18.14
N LEU A 224 -16.75 -1.71 -17.88
CA LEU A 224 -16.25 -3.03 -17.50
C LEU A 224 -16.79 -3.46 -16.12
N LEU A 225 -16.83 -2.54 -15.15
CA LEU A 225 -17.40 -2.81 -13.84
C LEU A 225 -18.90 -3.11 -13.93
N GLU A 226 -19.69 -2.31 -14.65
CA GLU A 226 -21.13 -2.53 -14.86
C GLU A 226 -21.40 -3.88 -15.51
N SER A 227 -20.60 -4.29 -16.49
CA SER A 227 -20.73 -5.61 -17.13
C SER A 227 -20.43 -6.78 -16.19
N SER A 228 -19.80 -6.52 -15.05
CA SER A 228 -19.43 -7.52 -14.05
C SER A 228 -20.36 -7.55 -12.82
N LEU A 229 -21.36 -6.67 -12.74
CA LEU A 229 -22.28 -6.60 -11.59
C LEU A 229 -23.03 -7.92 -11.38
N ALA A 230 -23.56 -8.49 -12.46
CA ALA A 230 -24.24 -9.79 -12.39
C ALA A 230 -23.22 -10.89 -12.01
N GLY A 231 -23.42 -11.54 -10.86
CA GLY A 231 -22.56 -12.61 -10.36
C GLY A 231 -21.20 -12.12 -9.81
N ASP A 232 -21.01 -10.82 -9.62
CA ASP A 232 -19.76 -10.22 -9.09
C ASP A 232 -18.52 -10.76 -9.82
N ARG A 233 -18.54 -10.76 -11.15
CA ARG A 233 -17.46 -11.33 -11.97
C ARG A 233 -16.10 -10.64 -11.79
N ALA A 234 -16.10 -9.38 -11.35
CA ALA A 234 -14.87 -8.63 -11.06
C ALA A 234 -14.39 -8.77 -9.61
N GLY A 235 -15.20 -9.32 -8.70
CA GLY A 235 -14.82 -9.53 -7.31
C GLY A 235 -14.78 -8.26 -6.44
N PHE A 236 -15.38 -7.16 -6.90
CA PHE A 236 -15.50 -5.91 -6.12
C PHE A 236 -16.74 -5.88 -5.22
N SER A 237 -17.57 -6.94 -5.20
CA SER A 237 -18.89 -6.92 -4.56
C SER A 237 -19.67 -5.64 -4.90
N ALA A 238 -19.61 -5.24 -6.17
CA ALA A 238 -20.11 -3.96 -6.65
C ALA A 238 -21.63 -3.92 -6.63
N GLN A 239 -22.21 -2.79 -6.20
CA GLN A 239 -23.65 -2.58 -6.11
C GLN A 239 -24.02 -1.18 -6.60
N PRO A 240 -25.09 -1.00 -7.38
CA PRO A 240 -25.61 0.31 -7.74
C PRO A 240 -25.96 1.13 -6.49
N GLN A 241 -25.60 2.42 -6.47
CA GLN A 241 -25.91 3.36 -5.40
C GLN A 241 -26.34 4.70 -6.02
N GLY A 242 -27.62 4.82 -6.39
CA GLY A 242 -28.11 5.94 -7.19
C GLY A 242 -27.43 5.97 -8.56
N GLU A 243 -26.81 7.09 -8.93
CA GLU A 243 -26.02 7.24 -10.17
C GLU A 243 -24.62 6.69 -10.08
N ASP A 244 -24.12 6.42 -8.85
CA ASP A 244 -22.80 5.86 -8.57
C ASP A 244 -22.84 4.32 -8.38
N ILE A 245 -21.69 3.73 -8.22
CA ILE A 245 -21.52 2.30 -7.88
C ILE A 245 -20.71 2.23 -6.60
N GLN A 246 -21.24 1.56 -5.58
CA GLN A 246 -20.44 1.20 -4.44
C GLN A 246 -19.59 -0.03 -4.81
N ILE A 247 -18.28 0.06 -4.58
CA ILE A 247 -17.34 -1.05 -4.73
C ILE A 247 -16.72 -1.38 -3.37
N ILE A 248 -16.28 -2.62 -3.19
CA ILE A 248 -15.60 -3.06 -1.98
C ILE A 248 -14.22 -3.56 -2.34
N HIS A 249 -13.19 -2.90 -1.77
CA HIS A 249 -11.83 -3.43 -1.78
C HIS A 249 -11.63 -4.27 -0.52
N ASN A 250 -11.20 -5.51 -0.71
CA ASN A 250 -10.67 -6.29 0.39
C ASN A 250 -9.25 -5.80 0.67
N GLU A 251 -8.90 -5.62 1.95
CA GLU A 251 -7.59 -5.15 2.39
C GLU A 251 -7.03 -6.18 3.37
N GLY A 252 -5.81 -6.64 3.12
CA GLY A 252 -5.03 -7.45 4.05
C GLY A 252 -4.10 -6.55 4.86
N MET A 253 -4.05 -6.80 6.16
CA MET A 253 -3.10 -6.20 7.09
C MET A 253 -2.32 -7.33 7.75
N PHE A 254 -1.00 -7.30 7.64
CA PHE A 254 -0.10 -8.36 8.10
C PHE A 254 1.00 -7.76 8.98
N LEU A 255 1.12 -8.23 10.20
CA LEU A 255 2.24 -7.96 11.10
C LEU A 255 3.07 -9.24 11.21
N LEU A 256 4.34 -9.15 10.84
CA LEU A 256 5.22 -10.27 10.61
C LEU A 256 6.53 -10.09 11.38
N THR A 257 7.18 -11.20 11.68
CA THR A 257 8.57 -11.25 12.18
C THR A 257 9.34 -12.35 11.49
N ARG A 258 10.65 -12.44 11.70
CA ARG A 258 11.44 -13.59 11.24
C ARG A 258 11.03 -14.85 12.02
N LYS A 259 10.98 -15.99 11.35
CA LYS A 259 10.87 -17.28 12.03
C LYS A 259 12.10 -17.45 12.94
N SER A 260 11.88 -17.93 14.16
CA SER A 260 12.96 -18.31 15.05
C SER A 260 13.73 -19.51 14.47
N ALA A 261 15.05 -19.54 14.66
CA ALA A 261 15.89 -20.64 14.17
C ALA A 261 15.54 -22.00 14.84
N GLU A 262 14.83 -21.99 15.95
CA GLU A 262 14.44 -23.20 16.68
C GLU A 262 13.32 -24.04 16.03
N GLY A 263 12.66 -23.53 14.99
CA GLY A 263 11.61 -24.25 14.25
C GLY A 263 12.07 -24.95 12.97
N ALA A 264 13.35 -24.91 12.63
CA ALA A 264 13.89 -25.49 11.39
C ALA A 264 14.40 -26.93 11.51
N GLU A 265 14.35 -27.52 12.70
CA GLU A 265 14.84 -28.91 12.97
C GLU A 265 13.70 -29.87 13.44
N ALA A 266 12.46 -29.62 13.06
CA ALA A 266 11.36 -30.54 13.36
C ALA A 266 10.72 -31.12 12.10
#